data_133424fd50247ee60ba6abe2feee10ad
#
_entry.id   133424fd50247ee60ba6abe2feee10ad
#
_cell.length_a   1.000
_cell.length_b   1.000
_cell.length_c   1.000
_cell.angle_alpha   90.00
_cell.angle_beta   90.00
_cell.angle_gamma   90.00
#
_symmetry.space_group_name_H-M   'P 1'
#
loop_
_entity.id
_entity.type
_entity.pdbx_description
1 polymer ?
#
loop_
_entity_poly.entity_id
_entity_poly.type
_entity_poly.pdbx_seq_one_letter_code
_entity_poly.pdbx_strand_id
1 'polypeptide(L)'
;MPQRSEYQRNFGLHQVVGQSLEGIEYQVLGVPMGSTFRQVRNSLGEPTEINHGMRYGGVRFAMSFTKGDYYDGNVVDYIEITNRDATTHRGIAVGDTLEQVYNAYGRSTYIFDNNAWFYGAFMWNSDYISGIYFDNDGERVTKIHLHSH
;
A
#
# COMPACT_ATOMS: atom_id res chain seq x y z
N MET A 1 -12.31 1.67 17.59
CA MET A 1 -11.99 1.37 16.17
C MET A 1 -12.52 2.49 15.31
N PRO A 2 -11.74 2.99 14.35
CA PRO A 2 -12.26 4.03 13.47
C PRO A 2 -13.38 3.48 12.61
N GLN A 3 -14.40 4.29 12.45
CA GLN A 3 -15.49 4.05 11.52
C GLN A 3 -15.57 5.27 10.63
N ARG A 4 -16.30 5.18 9.53
CA ARG A 4 -16.62 6.36 8.75
C ARG A 4 -17.30 7.35 9.68
N SER A 5 -16.57 8.35 10.06
CA SER A 5 -16.99 9.32 11.03
C SER A 5 -17.32 10.64 10.36
N GLU A 6 -17.93 11.53 11.13
CA GLU A 6 -18.24 12.86 10.64
C GLU A 6 -17.01 13.60 10.11
N TYR A 7 -15.81 13.26 10.59
CA TYR A 7 -14.61 13.94 10.12
C TYR A 7 -14.37 13.74 8.62
N GLN A 8 -14.75 12.57 8.06
CA GLN A 8 -14.60 12.32 6.60
C GLN A 8 -15.58 13.14 5.77
N ARG A 9 -16.76 13.42 6.32
CA ARG A 9 -17.78 14.19 5.62
C ARG A 9 -17.41 15.64 5.43
N ASN A 10 -16.50 16.13 6.27
CA ASN A 10 -16.06 17.51 6.25
C ASN A 10 -14.82 17.73 5.38
N PHE A 11 -14.34 16.67 4.69
CA PHE A 11 -13.20 16.80 3.77
C PHE A 11 -13.64 17.57 2.52
N GLY A 12 -13.15 18.79 2.38
CA GLY A 12 -13.40 19.59 1.20
C GLY A 12 -12.59 19.12 0.00
N LEU A 13 -13.05 19.52 -1.21
CA LEU A 13 -12.29 19.31 -2.43
C LEU A 13 -10.93 20.00 -2.32
N HIS A 14 -9.89 19.31 -2.81
CA HIS A 14 -8.50 19.78 -2.80
C HIS A 14 -7.90 20.01 -1.42
N GLN A 15 -8.63 19.65 -0.36
CA GLN A 15 -8.08 19.66 0.99
C GLN A 15 -7.21 18.43 1.21
N VAL A 16 -5.96 18.64 1.61
CA VAL A 16 -5.08 17.55 2.01
C VAL A 16 -5.34 17.24 3.48
N VAL A 17 -5.62 15.98 3.78
CA VAL A 17 -5.81 15.51 5.15
C VAL A 17 -4.82 14.40 5.46
N GLY A 18 -4.41 14.31 6.74
CA GLY A 18 -3.39 13.38 7.17
C GLY A 18 -1.99 13.87 6.80
N GLN A 19 -1.00 13.04 7.09
CA GLN A 19 0.39 13.34 6.84
C GLN A 19 1.00 12.29 5.94
N SER A 20 1.90 12.71 5.06
CA SER A 20 2.69 11.78 4.25
C SER A 20 3.49 10.87 5.17
N LEU A 21 3.53 9.59 4.83
CA LEU A 21 4.36 8.63 5.53
C LEU A 21 5.83 8.83 5.14
N GLU A 22 6.73 8.50 6.07
CA GLU A 22 8.16 8.52 5.77
C GLU A 22 8.51 7.41 4.79
N GLY A 23 9.62 7.59 4.04
CA GLY A 23 10.02 6.64 3.00
C GLY A 23 10.19 5.21 3.50
N ILE A 24 10.63 5.02 4.75
CA ILE A 24 10.80 3.68 5.33
C ILE A 24 9.49 2.90 5.41
N GLU A 25 8.35 3.57 5.49
CA GLU A 25 7.03 2.94 5.51
C GLU A 25 6.67 2.26 4.18
N TYR A 26 7.37 2.60 3.12
CA TYR A 26 7.13 2.06 1.78
C TYR A 26 8.11 0.95 1.40
N GLN A 27 8.71 0.28 2.37
CA GLN A 27 9.58 -0.87 2.13
C GLN A 27 8.83 -2.17 2.38
N VAL A 28 9.01 -3.13 1.48
CA VAL A 28 8.48 -4.49 1.63
C VAL A 28 9.59 -5.46 1.24
N LEU A 29 9.81 -6.49 2.05
CA LEU A 29 10.91 -7.46 1.86
C LEU A 29 12.29 -6.77 1.74
N GLY A 30 12.46 -5.64 2.40
CA GLY A 30 13.68 -4.85 2.33
C GLY A 30 13.86 -4.05 1.04
N VAL A 31 12.87 -4.05 0.15
CA VAL A 31 12.91 -3.32 -1.14
C VAL A 31 12.13 -2.02 -1.00
N PRO A 32 12.78 -0.86 -1.12
CA PRO A 32 12.08 0.40 -1.03
C PRO A 32 11.27 0.72 -2.29
N MET A 33 10.15 1.40 -2.08
CA MET A 33 9.40 2.02 -3.17
C MET A 33 10.32 2.95 -3.96
N GLY A 34 10.15 3.01 -5.27
CA GLY A 34 11.03 3.77 -6.13
C GLY A 34 12.26 3.01 -6.63
N SER A 35 12.44 1.77 -6.17
CA SER A 35 13.47 0.88 -6.72
C SER A 35 13.16 0.57 -8.18
N THR A 36 14.20 0.43 -9.00
CA THR A 36 14.04 -0.10 -10.35
C THR A 36 13.74 -1.59 -10.29
N PHE A 37 13.12 -2.13 -11.33
CA PHE A 37 12.89 -3.59 -11.39
C PHE A 37 14.20 -4.37 -11.38
N ARG A 38 15.29 -3.80 -11.92
CA ARG A 38 16.63 -4.39 -11.82
C ARG A 38 17.07 -4.49 -10.37
N GLN A 39 16.84 -3.43 -9.57
CA GLN A 39 17.19 -3.45 -8.15
C GLN A 39 16.35 -4.47 -7.37
N VAL A 40 15.09 -4.64 -7.73
CA VAL A 40 14.24 -5.68 -7.13
C VAL A 40 14.82 -7.07 -7.42
N ARG A 41 15.21 -7.34 -8.68
CA ARG A 41 15.84 -8.61 -9.05
C ARG A 41 17.17 -8.82 -8.33
N ASN A 42 17.96 -7.78 -8.20
CA ASN A 42 19.24 -7.88 -7.50
C ASN A 42 19.04 -8.22 -6.02
N SER A 43 17.97 -7.75 -5.42
CA SER A 43 17.67 -8.00 -3.99
C SER A 43 16.98 -9.34 -3.75
N LEU A 44 16.03 -9.73 -4.59
CA LEU A 44 15.14 -10.85 -4.35
C LEU A 44 15.33 -12.03 -5.31
N GLY A 45 16.15 -11.87 -6.34
CA GLY A 45 16.32 -12.89 -7.37
C GLY A 45 15.23 -12.83 -8.43
N GLU A 46 15.10 -13.90 -9.21
CA GLU A 46 14.08 -13.97 -10.24
C GLU A 46 12.69 -14.10 -9.62
N PRO A 47 11.69 -13.39 -10.17
CA PRO A 47 10.34 -13.49 -9.65
C PRO A 47 9.72 -14.85 -9.94
N THR A 48 8.73 -15.24 -9.13
CA THR A 48 7.98 -16.46 -9.36
C THR A 48 7.08 -16.34 -10.60
N GLU A 49 6.68 -15.11 -10.93
CA GLU A 49 5.80 -14.84 -12.07
C GLU A 49 5.97 -13.39 -12.49
N ILE A 50 5.87 -13.13 -13.80
CA ILE A 50 5.76 -11.77 -14.34
C ILE A 50 4.37 -11.64 -14.96
N ASN A 51 3.50 -10.88 -14.28
CA ASN A 51 2.12 -10.64 -14.71
C ASN A 51 1.66 -9.31 -14.12
N HIS A 52 1.66 -8.27 -14.92
CA HIS A 52 1.39 -6.90 -14.49
C HIS A 52 2.29 -6.45 -13.34
N GLY A 53 3.50 -6.99 -13.27
CA GLY A 53 4.47 -6.74 -12.24
C GLY A 53 5.35 -7.94 -12.01
N MET A 54 6.26 -7.82 -11.05
CA MET A 54 7.14 -8.90 -10.62
C MET A 54 6.60 -9.47 -9.32
N ARG A 55 6.19 -10.73 -9.36
CA ARG A 55 5.60 -11.41 -8.20
C ARG A 55 6.63 -12.30 -7.52
N TYR A 56 6.68 -12.17 -6.20
CA TYR A 56 7.48 -13.01 -5.31
C TYR A 56 6.53 -13.62 -4.27
N GLY A 57 5.96 -14.78 -4.59
CA GLY A 57 4.93 -15.36 -3.74
C GLY A 57 3.71 -14.44 -3.65
N GLY A 58 3.33 -14.05 -2.44
CA GLY A 58 2.20 -13.16 -2.21
C GLY A 58 2.49 -11.68 -2.38
N VAL A 59 3.70 -11.30 -2.80
CA VAL A 59 4.10 -9.90 -2.96
C VAL A 59 4.32 -9.58 -4.43
N ARG A 60 3.72 -8.50 -4.90
CA ARG A 60 3.87 -8.02 -6.28
C ARG A 60 4.38 -6.58 -6.29
N PHE A 61 5.47 -6.38 -7.02
CA PHE A 61 6.06 -5.07 -7.27
C PHE A 61 5.66 -4.62 -8.67
N ALA A 62 5.08 -3.43 -8.81
CA ALA A 62 4.46 -3.02 -10.07
C ALA A 62 4.54 -1.51 -10.31
N MET A 63 3.99 -1.09 -11.45
CA MET A 63 3.70 0.29 -11.78
C MET A 63 2.18 0.47 -11.84
N SER A 64 1.66 1.51 -11.18
CA SER A 64 0.22 1.72 -10.98
C SER A 64 -0.56 1.90 -12.28
N PHE A 65 -0.01 2.65 -13.22
CA PHE A 65 -0.75 3.10 -14.40
C PHE A 65 -0.32 2.43 -15.70
N THR A 66 0.61 1.48 -15.64
CA THR A 66 1.14 0.84 -16.84
C THR A 66 0.72 -0.61 -16.89
N LYS A 67 0.13 -1.01 -18.01
CA LYS A 67 -0.10 -2.41 -18.36
C LYS A 67 0.91 -2.77 -19.43
N GLY A 68 1.60 -3.86 -19.26
CA GLY A 68 2.51 -4.36 -20.28
C GLY A 68 3.89 -4.64 -19.77
N ASP A 69 4.87 -4.48 -20.62
CA ASP A 69 6.24 -4.93 -20.38
C ASP A 69 6.91 -4.10 -19.28
N TYR A 70 7.56 -4.79 -18.37
CA TYR A 70 8.33 -4.20 -17.31
C TYR A 70 9.80 -4.22 -17.66
N TYR A 71 10.35 -3.03 -17.92
CA TYR A 71 11.77 -2.87 -18.20
C TYR A 71 12.56 -2.72 -16.90
N ASP A 72 13.75 -3.27 -16.88
CA ASP A 72 14.61 -3.21 -15.70
C ASP A 72 14.91 -1.81 -15.20
N GLY A 73 14.86 -0.81 -16.08
CA GLY A 73 15.08 0.59 -15.71
C GLY A 73 13.85 1.32 -15.18
N ASN A 74 12.66 0.75 -15.29
CA ASN A 74 11.44 1.35 -14.78
C ASN A 74 11.38 1.21 -13.26
N VAL A 75 10.68 2.14 -12.60
CA VAL A 75 10.61 2.16 -11.14
C VAL A 75 9.30 1.59 -10.63
N VAL A 76 9.37 0.97 -9.46
CA VAL A 76 8.21 0.47 -8.72
C VAL A 76 7.53 1.63 -8.02
N ASP A 77 6.25 1.83 -8.27
CA ASP A 77 5.42 2.80 -7.54
C ASP A 77 4.20 2.16 -6.87
N TYR A 78 4.09 0.83 -6.96
CA TYR A 78 2.99 0.06 -6.39
C TYR A 78 3.51 -1.27 -5.85
N ILE A 79 3.14 -1.60 -4.62
CA ILE A 79 3.45 -2.89 -4.01
C ILE A 79 2.17 -3.47 -3.43
N GLU A 80 1.91 -4.74 -3.72
CA GLU A 80 0.72 -5.46 -3.27
C GLU A 80 1.13 -6.68 -2.45
N ILE A 81 0.51 -6.85 -1.28
CA ILE A 81 0.72 -8.01 -0.40
C ILE A 81 -0.61 -8.73 -0.25
N THR A 82 -0.66 -10.00 -0.69
CA THR A 82 -1.91 -10.77 -0.75
C THR A 82 -1.96 -11.92 0.26
N ASN A 83 -0.86 -12.18 0.98
CA ASN A 83 -0.80 -13.22 2.01
C ASN A 83 0.20 -12.83 3.09
N ARG A 84 0.59 -13.77 3.95
CA ARG A 84 1.49 -13.51 5.07
C ARG A 84 2.97 -13.65 4.73
N ASP A 85 3.33 -13.71 3.44
CA ASP A 85 4.75 -13.80 3.02
C ASP A 85 5.55 -12.55 3.38
N ALA A 86 4.88 -11.42 3.57
CA ALA A 86 5.52 -10.17 3.97
C ALA A 86 4.61 -9.37 4.88
N THR A 87 5.21 -8.42 5.58
CA THR A 87 4.49 -7.46 6.42
C THR A 87 4.80 -6.03 5.96
N THR A 88 4.00 -5.08 6.41
CA THR A 88 4.37 -3.67 6.34
C THR A 88 5.55 -3.39 7.26
N HIS A 89 6.14 -2.21 7.14
CA HIS A 89 7.24 -1.80 8.02
C HIS A 89 6.87 -1.91 9.51
N ARG A 90 5.62 -1.62 9.87
CA ARG A 90 5.15 -1.73 11.26
C ARG A 90 4.64 -3.10 11.63
N GLY A 91 4.84 -4.09 10.78
CA GLY A 91 4.62 -5.49 11.12
C GLY A 91 3.20 -6.02 10.87
N ILE A 92 2.38 -5.31 10.10
CA ILE A 92 1.03 -5.79 9.77
C ILE A 92 1.09 -6.72 8.56
N ALA A 93 0.44 -7.87 8.68
CA ALA A 93 0.31 -8.87 7.61
C ALA A 93 -1.17 -9.10 7.29
N VAL A 94 -1.41 -9.68 6.12
CA VAL A 94 -2.73 -10.19 5.76
C VAL A 94 -3.17 -11.22 6.80
N GLY A 95 -4.42 -11.14 7.24
CA GLY A 95 -4.97 -11.98 8.32
C GLY A 95 -4.89 -11.35 9.70
N ASP A 96 -4.11 -10.29 9.87
CA ASP A 96 -4.11 -9.54 11.13
C ASP A 96 -5.44 -8.80 11.28
N THR A 97 -5.80 -8.50 12.54
CA THR A 97 -7.06 -7.83 12.84
C THR A 97 -6.98 -6.33 12.59
N LEU A 98 -8.13 -5.71 12.38
CA LEU A 98 -8.22 -4.25 12.27
C LEU A 98 -7.78 -3.58 13.57
N GLU A 99 -7.98 -4.23 14.72
CA GLU A 99 -7.46 -3.74 16.00
C GLU A 99 -5.94 -3.68 16.00
N GLN A 100 -5.28 -4.68 15.43
CA GLN A 100 -3.82 -4.68 15.29
C GLN A 100 -3.35 -3.54 14.35
N VAL A 101 -4.08 -3.30 13.26
CA VAL A 101 -3.79 -2.16 12.38
C VAL A 101 -3.92 -0.85 13.16
N TYR A 102 -5.01 -0.69 13.91
CA TYR A 102 -5.23 0.51 14.70
C TYR A 102 -4.13 0.71 15.76
N ASN A 103 -3.71 -0.37 16.41
CA ASN A 103 -2.65 -0.27 17.41
C ASN A 103 -1.30 0.11 16.81
N ALA A 104 -1.03 -0.30 15.55
CA ALA A 104 0.23 0.00 14.87
C ALA A 104 0.23 1.39 14.22
N TYR A 105 -0.88 1.81 13.64
CA TYR A 105 -0.96 3.02 12.80
C TYR A 105 -1.86 4.10 13.37
N GLY A 106 -2.71 3.78 14.34
CA GLY A 106 -3.68 4.72 14.89
C GLY A 106 -4.90 4.88 14.00
N ARG A 107 -5.53 6.03 14.09
CA ARG A 107 -6.72 6.36 13.31
C ARG A 107 -6.34 6.50 11.84
N SER A 108 -7.10 5.86 10.96
CA SER A 108 -6.89 5.99 9.52
C SER A 108 -7.17 7.41 9.05
N THR A 109 -6.46 7.82 8.01
CA THR A 109 -6.71 9.11 7.36
C THR A 109 -8.07 9.13 6.69
N TYR A 110 -8.42 8.02 6.03
CA TYR A 110 -9.66 7.89 5.28
C TYR A 110 -10.09 6.43 5.26
N ILE A 111 -11.41 6.20 5.26
CA ILE A 111 -12.00 4.87 5.07
C ILE A 111 -12.87 4.93 3.82
N PHE A 112 -12.51 4.11 2.83
CA PHE A 112 -13.21 4.07 1.53
C PHE A 112 -14.56 3.36 1.65
N ASP A 113 -15.36 3.44 0.59
CA ASP A 113 -16.69 2.83 0.55
C ASP A 113 -16.66 1.31 0.71
N ASN A 114 -15.59 0.66 0.26
CA ASN A 114 -15.35 -0.75 0.44
C ASN A 114 -14.75 -1.11 1.81
N ASN A 115 -14.70 -0.15 2.72
CA ASN A 115 -14.10 -0.23 4.05
C ASN A 115 -12.57 -0.34 4.07
N ALA A 116 -11.89 -0.10 2.97
CA ALA A 116 -10.42 -0.06 2.98
C ALA A 116 -9.94 1.11 3.84
N TRP A 117 -9.00 0.85 4.75
CA TRP A 117 -8.41 1.85 5.62
C TRP A 117 -7.16 2.42 4.97
N PHE A 118 -7.11 3.73 4.80
CA PHE A 118 -6.00 4.43 4.18
C PHE A 118 -5.19 5.22 5.20
N TYR A 119 -3.87 5.11 5.10
CA TYR A 119 -2.91 5.85 5.90
C TYR A 119 -1.95 6.59 4.97
N GLY A 120 -1.83 7.89 5.15
CA GLY A 120 -1.00 8.76 4.32
C GLY A 120 -1.65 10.12 4.17
N ALA A 121 -1.14 10.91 3.22
CA ALA A 121 -1.76 12.19 2.87
C ALA A 121 -2.84 11.94 1.82
N PHE A 122 -4.06 12.29 2.14
CA PHE A 122 -5.23 12.08 1.29
C PHE A 122 -5.74 13.41 0.75
N MET A 123 -6.07 13.41 -0.54
CA MET A 123 -6.77 14.53 -1.19
C MET A 123 -7.95 13.97 -1.99
N TRP A 124 -9.13 14.50 -1.73
CA TRP A 124 -10.34 14.10 -2.44
C TRP A 124 -10.22 14.41 -3.93
N ASN A 125 -10.61 13.47 -4.77
CA ASN A 125 -10.54 13.57 -6.25
C ASN A 125 -9.12 13.69 -6.81
N SER A 126 -8.11 13.23 -6.08
CA SER A 126 -6.75 13.16 -6.61
C SER A 126 -6.38 11.71 -6.94
N ASP A 127 -5.78 11.51 -8.11
CA ASP A 127 -5.18 10.24 -8.48
C ASP A 127 -3.74 10.08 -7.97
N TYR A 128 -3.19 11.13 -7.36
CA TYR A 128 -1.79 11.20 -6.94
C TYR A 128 -1.65 11.18 -5.41
N ILE A 129 -2.36 10.24 -4.78
CA ILE A 129 -2.24 10.05 -3.33
C ILE A 129 -1.27 8.91 -3.04
N SER A 130 -0.36 9.15 -2.09
CA SER A 130 0.61 8.15 -1.65
C SER A 130 0.22 7.66 -0.26
N GLY A 131 0.28 6.35 -0.06
CA GLY A 131 -0.05 5.79 1.23
C GLY A 131 -0.20 4.29 1.21
N ILE A 132 -0.68 3.77 2.33
CA ILE A 132 -0.93 2.35 2.54
C ILE A 132 -2.43 2.13 2.68
N TYR A 133 -2.93 1.15 1.93
CA TYR A 133 -4.33 0.72 1.97
C TYR A 133 -4.40 -0.65 2.63
N PHE A 134 -5.28 -0.78 3.62
CA PHE A 134 -5.59 -2.07 4.25
C PHE A 134 -7.00 -2.48 3.85
N ASP A 135 -7.09 -3.31 2.82
CA ASP A 135 -8.35 -3.95 2.46
C ASP A 135 -8.69 -4.98 3.54
N ASN A 136 -9.97 -5.13 3.84
CA ASN A 136 -10.39 -5.98 4.95
C ASN A 136 -11.80 -6.50 4.73
N ASP A 137 -12.18 -7.50 5.55
CA ASP A 137 -13.51 -8.10 5.55
C ASP A 137 -14.40 -7.56 6.70
N GLY A 138 -13.98 -6.49 7.34
CA GLY A 138 -14.64 -5.93 8.52
C GLY A 138 -14.02 -6.40 9.85
N GLU A 139 -13.18 -7.42 9.81
CA GLU A 139 -12.48 -7.97 10.97
C GLU A 139 -10.98 -8.07 10.78
N ARG A 140 -10.58 -8.61 9.62
CA ARG A 140 -9.17 -8.92 9.31
C ARG A 140 -8.76 -8.33 7.99
N VAL A 141 -7.49 -8.02 7.89
CA VAL A 141 -6.85 -7.54 6.66
C VAL A 141 -6.87 -8.67 5.63
N THR A 142 -7.36 -8.36 4.42
CA THR A 142 -7.43 -9.31 3.31
C THR A 142 -6.37 -9.03 2.24
N LYS A 143 -5.95 -7.78 2.12
CA LYS A 143 -4.90 -7.37 1.18
C LYS A 143 -4.31 -6.04 1.65
N ILE A 144 -3.02 -5.85 1.41
CA ILE A 144 -2.33 -4.59 1.69
C ILE A 144 -1.75 -4.09 0.37
N HIS A 145 -1.95 -2.81 0.07
CA HIS A 145 -1.27 -2.23 -1.08
C HIS A 145 -0.73 -0.85 -0.76
N LEU A 146 0.45 -0.59 -1.30
CA LEU A 146 1.19 0.64 -1.08
C LEU A 146 1.36 1.35 -2.41
N HIS A 147 1.04 2.63 -2.41
CA HIS A 147 1.17 3.49 -3.57
C HIS A 147 2.09 4.66 -3.26
N SER A 148 2.95 5.01 -4.22
CA SER A 148 3.78 6.21 -4.13
C SER A 148 3.75 6.94 -5.46
N HIS A 149 3.35 8.20 -5.43
CA HIS A 149 3.28 9.06 -6.61
C HIS A 149 4.11 10.33 -6.44
#